data_c37be73c57bb7aafb5fd912edab3b88e
#
_entry.id   c37be73c57bb7aafb5fd912edab3b88e
#
_cell.length_a   1.000
_cell.length_b   1.000
_cell.length_c   1.000
_cell.angle_alpha   90.00
_cell.angle_beta   90.00
_cell.angle_gamma   90.00
#
_symmetry.space_group_name_H-M   'P 1'
#
loop_
_entity.id
_entity.type
_entity.pdbx_description
1 polymer ?
#
loop_
_entity_poly.entity_id
_entity_poly.type
_entity_poly.pdbx_seq_one_letter_code
_entity_poly.pdbx_strand_id
1 'polypeptide(L)'
;MLLNKTVTFSFMTMDYLSIINKYYPTDNELRHILLVHSRSVADKSLAIAARHPELKLDCAFLEEAAMLHDIGIFKCDAAGIQCFGIKPYICHGRIGAELLRSEGFPRHARVCERHTGAGITKAQVIAQNLPLPQQDFLPETMEEKVICYADKFFSKMHLDREKTIEQAEKSLSKFGDEGVLRFREWEKCFS
;
A
#
# COMPACT_ATOMS: atom_id res chain seq x y z
N MET A 1 -47.77 -11.26 15.28
CA MET A 1 -47.02 -11.79 14.13
C MET A 1 -46.00 -10.74 13.74
N LEU A 2 -44.78 -10.80 14.36
CA LEU A 2 -43.72 -9.85 14.18
C LEU A 2 -42.85 -10.32 13.01
N LEU A 3 -42.87 -9.59 11.89
CA LEU A 3 -41.95 -9.80 10.76
C LEU A 3 -40.55 -9.38 11.17
N ASN A 4 -39.64 -10.32 11.36
CA ASN A 4 -38.22 -10.09 11.42
C ASN A 4 -37.73 -9.59 10.04
N LYS A 5 -37.50 -8.29 9.91
CA LYS A 5 -36.75 -7.75 8.78
C LYS A 5 -35.28 -8.10 9.01
N THR A 6 -34.82 -9.16 8.36
CA THR A 6 -33.38 -9.45 8.22
C THR A 6 -32.77 -8.33 7.38
N VAL A 7 -32.04 -7.41 8.01
CA VAL A 7 -31.24 -6.41 7.31
C VAL A 7 -30.01 -7.16 6.77
N THR A 8 -30.06 -7.57 5.53
CA THR A 8 -28.88 -8.03 4.80
C THR A 8 -28.01 -6.81 4.52
N PHE A 9 -26.94 -6.66 5.30
CA PHE A 9 -25.83 -5.76 4.93
C PHE A 9 -25.14 -6.39 3.72
N SER A 10 -25.51 -5.96 2.53
CA SER A 10 -24.70 -6.16 1.34
C SER A 10 -23.44 -5.31 1.54
N PHE A 11 -22.30 -5.94 1.83
CA PHE A 11 -21.01 -5.28 1.72
C PHE A 11 -20.84 -4.98 0.23
N MET A 12 -21.12 -3.74 -0.18
CA MET A 12 -20.74 -3.27 -1.51
C MET A 12 -19.22 -3.28 -1.54
N THR A 13 -18.64 -4.22 -2.26
CA THR A 13 -17.21 -4.20 -2.57
C THR A 13 -16.91 -2.91 -3.33
N MET A 14 -15.82 -2.24 -2.96
CA MET A 14 -15.39 -1.01 -3.59
C MET A 14 -14.97 -1.31 -5.03
N ASP A 15 -15.45 -0.52 -5.97
CA ASP A 15 -14.93 -0.55 -7.35
C ASP A 15 -13.62 0.24 -7.43
N TYR A 16 -12.51 -0.39 -7.01
CA TYR A 16 -11.18 0.22 -7.07
C TYR A 16 -10.74 0.54 -8.51
N LEU A 17 -11.23 -0.22 -9.51
CA LEU A 17 -10.92 0.05 -10.93
C LEU A 17 -11.54 1.37 -11.39
N SER A 18 -12.74 1.69 -10.94
CA SER A 18 -13.37 2.98 -11.23
C SER A 18 -12.52 4.15 -10.70
N ILE A 19 -11.96 4.01 -9.49
CA ILE A 19 -11.06 5.01 -8.90
C ILE A 19 -9.76 5.11 -9.70
N ILE A 20 -9.14 3.97 -10.04
CA ILE A 20 -7.93 3.95 -10.87
C ILE A 20 -8.20 4.63 -12.22
N ASN A 21 -9.31 4.30 -12.88
CA ASN A 21 -9.69 4.89 -14.16
C ASN A 21 -9.88 6.41 -14.08
N LYS A 22 -10.39 6.92 -12.96
CA LYS A 22 -10.56 8.36 -12.72
C LYS A 22 -9.24 9.12 -12.69
N TYR A 23 -8.21 8.56 -12.02
CA TYR A 23 -6.92 9.23 -11.84
C TYR A 23 -5.87 8.85 -12.90
N TYR A 24 -6.07 7.70 -13.56
CA TYR A 24 -5.22 7.18 -14.65
C TYR A 24 -6.08 6.88 -15.88
N PRO A 25 -6.68 7.92 -16.52
CA PRO A 25 -7.63 7.73 -17.63
C PRO A 25 -6.95 7.28 -18.92
N THR A 26 -5.64 7.46 -19.04
CA THR A 26 -4.87 7.12 -20.24
C THR A 26 -4.25 5.74 -20.06
N ASP A 27 -4.42 4.86 -21.05
CA ASP A 27 -3.74 3.58 -21.14
C ASP A 27 -2.30 3.82 -21.62
N ASN A 28 -1.39 3.96 -20.65
CA ASN A 28 0.03 4.26 -20.84
C ASN A 28 0.89 3.43 -19.88
N GLU A 29 2.21 3.53 -20.04
CA GLU A 29 3.19 2.78 -19.26
C GLU A 29 3.07 3.04 -17.73
N LEU A 30 2.81 4.27 -17.31
CA LEU A 30 2.60 4.58 -15.89
C LEU A 30 1.40 3.80 -15.31
N ARG A 31 0.28 3.77 -16.04
CA ARG A 31 -0.90 3.00 -15.64
C ARG A 31 -0.61 1.50 -15.60
N HIS A 32 0.12 0.99 -16.60
CA HIS A 32 0.56 -0.41 -16.63
C HIS A 32 1.41 -0.76 -15.41
N ILE A 33 2.42 0.07 -15.09
CA ILE A 33 3.28 -0.10 -13.90
C ILE A 33 2.45 -0.13 -12.63
N LEU A 34 1.52 0.81 -12.45
CA LEU A 34 0.64 0.84 -11.27
C LEU A 34 -0.16 -0.45 -11.14
N LEU A 35 -0.84 -0.86 -12.21
CA LEU A 35 -1.72 -2.04 -12.18
C LEU A 35 -0.97 -3.33 -11.91
N VAL A 36 0.16 -3.56 -12.59
CA VAL A 36 0.95 -4.80 -12.44
C VAL A 36 1.57 -4.88 -11.04
N HIS A 37 2.19 -3.78 -10.58
CA HIS A 37 2.79 -3.73 -9.25
C HIS A 37 1.72 -3.94 -8.16
N SER A 38 0.62 -3.20 -8.22
CA SER A 38 -0.44 -3.30 -7.20
C SER A 38 -1.11 -4.67 -7.19
N ARG A 39 -1.29 -5.31 -8.36
CA ARG A 39 -1.81 -6.67 -8.44
C ARG A 39 -0.86 -7.67 -7.77
N SER A 40 0.44 -7.58 -8.03
CA SER A 40 1.44 -8.44 -7.37
C SER A 40 1.39 -8.30 -5.85
N VAL A 41 1.24 -7.07 -5.33
CA VAL A 41 1.09 -6.82 -3.89
C VAL A 41 -0.21 -7.41 -3.35
N ALA A 42 -1.33 -7.25 -4.08
CA ALA A 42 -2.62 -7.81 -3.70
C ALA A 42 -2.59 -9.35 -3.66
N ASP A 43 -2.04 -9.99 -4.69
CA ASP A 43 -1.96 -11.45 -4.79
C ASP A 43 -1.12 -12.04 -3.64
N LYS A 44 0.03 -11.40 -3.31
CA LYS A 44 0.84 -11.82 -2.16
C LYS A 44 0.11 -11.60 -0.83
N SER A 45 -0.61 -10.49 -0.67
CA SER A 45 -1.41 -10.21 0.54
C SER A 45 -2.52 -11.24 0.74
N LEU A 46 -3.22 -11.61 -0.32
CA LEU A 46 -4.25 -12.65 -0.30
C LEU A 46 -3.67 -14.05 -0.05
N ALA A 47 -2.49 -14.35 -0.60
CA ALA A 47 -1.80 -15.61 -0.33
C ALA A 47 -1.39 -15.72 1.15
N ILE A 48 -0.97 -14.63 1.79
CA ILE A 48 -0.74 -14.58 3.25
C ILE A 48 -2.04 -14.84 4.00
N ALA A 49 -3.12 -14.17 3.65
CA ALA A 49 -4.43 -14.37 4.29
C ALA A 49 -4.91 -15.83 4.20
N ALA A 50 -4.71 -16.47 3.04
CA ALA A 50 -5.08 -17.88 2.83
C ALA A 50 -4.25 -18.86 3.68
N ARG A 51 -2.96 -18.56 3.92
CA ARG A 51 -2.08 -19.39 4.77
C ARG A 51 -2.31 -19.17 6.25
N HIS A 52 -2.80 -18.01 6.65
CA HIS A 52 -2.97 -17.58 8.04
C HIS A 52 -4.45 -17.22 8.36
N PRO A 53 -5.39 -18.20 8.29
CA PRO A 53 -6.80 -17.94 8.56
C PRO A 53 -7.07 -17.47 10.01
N GLU A 54 -6.16 -17.76 10.94
CA GLU A 54 -6.21 -17.31 12.33
C GLU A 54 -6.11 -15.79 12.48
N LEU A 55 -5.52 -15.08 11.50
CA LEU A 55 -5.42 -13.63 11.48
C LEU A 55 -6.74 -12.94 11.15
N LYS A 56 -7.73 -13.69 10.63
CA LYS A 56 -9.11 -13.20 10.30
C LYS A 56 -9.09 -11.93 9.45
N LEU A 57 -8.21 -11.88 8.47
CA LEU A 57 -8.03 -10.73 7.58
C LEU A 57 -9.25 -10.49 6.68
N ASP A 58 -9.59 -9.24 6.48
CA ASP A 58 -10.61 -8.81 5.52
C ASP A 58 -10.03 -8.89 4.09
N CYS A 59 -10.25 -10.03 3.41
CA CYS A 59 -9.67 -10.28 2.08
C CYS A 59 -10.17 -9.30 1.02
N ALA A 60 -11.41 -8.85 1.10
CA ALA A 60 -11.93 -7.84 0.17
C ALA A 60 -11.18 -6.52 0.36
N PHE A 61 -11.04 -6.07 1.59
CA PHE A 61 -10.26 -4.86 1.91
C PHE A 61 -8.77 -5.00 1.55
N LEU A 62 -8.16 -6.19 1.77
CA LEU A 62 -6.76 -6.42 1.38
C LEU A 62 -6.56 -6.21 -0.13
N GLU A 63 -7.45 -6.78 -0.97
CA GLU A 63 -7.37 -6.60 -2.42
C GLU A 63 -7.57 -5.14 -2.80
N GLU A 64 -8.65 -4.52 -2.36
CA GLU A 64 -9.00 -3.13 -2.67
C GLU A 64 -7.88 -2.17 -2.25
N ALA A 65 -7.38 -2.29 -1.02
CA ALA A 65 -6.38 -1.39 -0.48
C ALA A 65 -4.99 -1.62 -1.11
N ALA A 66 -4.62 -2.86 -1.41
CA ALA A 66 -3.39 -3.16 -2.13
C ALA A 66 -3.43 -2.61 -3.56
N MET A 67 -4.59 -2.71 -4.26
CA MET A 67 -4.74 -2.13 -5.60
C MET A 67 -4.63 -0.61 -5.62
N LEU A 68 -4.90 0.06 -4.50
CA LEU A 68 -4.93 1.52 -4.39
C LEU A 68 -3.76 2.12 -3.60
N HIS A 69 -2.88 1.32 -2.97
CA HIS A 69 -1.86 1.83 -2.05
C HIS A 69 -0.93 2.88 -2.67
N ASP A 70 -0.70 2.78 -3.97
CA ASP A 70 0.20 3.63 -4.75
C ASP A 70 -0.53 4.65 -5.65
N ILE A 71 -1.84 4.83 -5.49
CA ILE A 71 -2.67 5.68 -6.37
C ILE A 71 -2.12 7.11 -6.54
N GLY A 72 -1.28 7.58 -5.64
CA GLY A 72 -0.73 8.95 -5.65
C GLY A 72 0.55 9.14 -6.47
N ILE A 73 1.15 8.07 -7.05
CA ILE A 73 2.48 8.18 -7.71
C ILE A 73 2.50 9.14 -8.90
N PHE A 74 1.39 9.30 -9.63
CA PHE A 74 1.35 10.15 -10.84
C PHE A 74 1.67 11.63 -10.58
N LYS A 75 1.55 12.11 -9.34
CA LYS A 75 1.90 13.49 -8.97
C LYS A 75 3.37 13.66 -8.58
N CYS A 76 4.14 12.57 -8.56
CA CYS A 76 5.53 12.57 -8.12
C CYS A 76 6.51 12.66 -9.28
N ASP A 77 7.73 13.13 -8.98
CA ASP A 77 8.87 13.10 -9.89
C ASP A 77 9.65 11.79 -9.66
N ALA A 78 9.51 10.86 -10.60
CA ALA A 78 10.18 9.56 -10.62
C ALA A 78 10.22 9.01 -12.05
N ALA A 79 11.04 9.59 -12.91
CA ALA A 79 11.12 9.27 -14.34
C ALA A 79 11.35 7.76 -14.62
N GLY A 80 12.08 7.06 -13.74
CA GLY A 80 12.34 5.62 -13.87
C GLY A 80 11.09 4.73 -13.83
N ILE A 81 9.95 5.26 -13.37
CA ILE A 81 8.64 4.60 -13.36
C ILE A 81 7.58 5.43 -14.11
N GLN A 82 8.00 6.25 -15.05
CA GLN A 82 7.13 7.10 -15.90
C GLN A 82 6.28 8.12 -15.11
N CYS A 83 6.73 8.52 -13.93
CA CYS A 83 6.11 9.59 -13.15
C CYS A 83 6.81 10.92 -13.44
N PHE A 84 6.10 11.86 -14.05
CA PHE A 84 6.61 13.19 -14.44
C PHE A 84 5.87 14.31 -13.71
N GLY A 85 5.45 14.06 -12.48
CA GLY A 85 4.90 15.08 -11.59
C GLY A 85 5.99 15.95 -10.97
N ILE A 86 5.62 16.78 -9.99
CA ILE A 86 6.52 17.77 -9.38
C ILE A 86 6.80 17.50 -7.88
N LYS A 87 6.15 16.51 -7.30
CA LYS A 87 6.31 16.22 -5.87
C LYS A 87 7.42 15.20 -5.65
N PRO A 88 8.22 15.32 -4.57
CA PRO A 88 9.15 14.27 -4.19
C PRO A 88 8.45 12.91 -4.07
N TYR A 89 9.11 11.83 -4.52
CA TYR A 89 8.50 10.50 -4.54
C TYR A 89 8.01 10.02 -3.17
N ILE A 90 8.71 10.42 -2.10
CA ILE A 90 8.32 10.09 -0.72
C ILE A 90 6.91 10.58 -0.35
N CYS A 91 6.35 11.54 -1.08
CA CYS A 91 5.01 12.09 -0.83
C CYS A 91 3.88 11.24 -1.43
N HIS A 92 4.18 10.21 -2.26
CA HIS A 92 3.14 9.47 -2.99
C HIS A 92 2.06 8.86 -2.09
N GLY A 93 2.48 8.28 -0.96
CA GLY A 93 1.55 7.67 0.00
C GLY A 93 0.58 8.69 0.60
N ARG A 94 1.09 9.86 0.99
CA ARG A 94 0.25 10.96 1.48
C ARG A 94 -0.68 11.50 0.42
N ILE A 95 -0.19 11.69 -0.80
CA ILE A 95 -1.01 12.14 -1.94
C ILE A 95 -2.14 11.15 -2.20
N GLY A 96 -1.83 9.85 -2.25
CA GLY A 96 -2.85 8.80 -2.39
C GLY A 96 -3.87 8.81 -1.26
N ALA A 97 -3.42 9.02 -0.03
CA ALA A 97 -4.32 9.13 1.12
C ALA A 97 -5.28 10.33 1.03
N GLU A 98 -4.79 11.50 0.60
CA GLU A 98 -5.62 12.69 0.39
C GLU A 98 -6.69 12.43 -0.69
N LEU A 99 -6.32 11.79 -1.81
CA LEU A 99 -7.23 11.39 -2.87
C LEU A 99 -8.31 10.43 -2.35
N LEU A 100 -7.93 9.36 -1.67
CA LEU A 100 -8.89 8.36 -1.19
C LEU A 100 -9.81 8.90 -0.08
N ARG A 101 -9.34 9.82 0.77
CA ARG A 101 -10.22 10.53 1.71
C ARG A 101 -11.25 11.38 0.99
N SER A 102 -10.88 12.07 -0.10
CA SER A 102 -11.82 12.86 -0.90
C SER A 102 -12.86 12.01 -1.65
N GLU A 103 -12.51 10.74 -1.93
CA GLU A 103 -13.43 9.76 -2.51
C GLU A 103 -14.32 9.06 -1.45
N GLY A 104 -14.13 9.34 -0.14
CA GLY A 104 -14.90 8.73 0.94
C GLY A 104 -14.34 7.41 1.46
N PHE A 105 -13.06 7.09 1.20
CA PHE A 105 -12.42 5.83 1.57
C PHE A 105 -11.29 6.00 2.61
N PRO A 106 -11.59 6.42 3.85
CA PRO A 106 -10.58 6.72 4.86
C PRO A 106 -9.76 5.49 5.32
N ARG A 107 -10.31 4.26 5.31
CA ARG A 107 -9.55 3.04 5.61
C ARG A 107 -8.45 2.79 4.58
N HIS A 108 -8.77 2.90 3.30
CA HIS A 108 -7.82 2.72 2.19
C HIS A 108 -6.77 3.84 2.19
N ALA A 109 -7.15 5.07 2.52
CA ALA A 109 -6.23 6.20 2.67
C ALA A 109 -5.13 5.92 3.72
N ARG A 110 -5.45 5.24 4.81
CA ARG A 110 -4.47 4.86 5.84
C ARG A 110 -3.40 3.92 5.28
N VAL A 111 -3.78 2.96 4.44
CA VAL A 111 -2.83 2.06 3.77
C VAL A 111 -1.87 2.87 2.88
N CYS A 112 -2.40 3.80 2.06
CA CYS A 112 -1.56 4.67 1.23
C CYS A 112 -0.51 5.42 2.04
N GLU A 113 -0.90 6.09 3.11
CA GLU A 113 0.02 6.96 3.85
C GLU A 113 1.05 6.19 4.71
N ARG A 114 0.82 4.89 4.98
CA ARG A 114 1.59 4.11 5.96
C ARG A 114 2.42 2.97 5.36
N HIS A 115 2.31 2.70 4.04
CA HIS A 115 3.00 1.56 3.41
C HIS A 115 4.46 1.84 3.04
N THR A 116 4.89 3.11 2.98
CA THR A 116 6.23 3.49 2.51
C THR A 116 7.33 2.91 3.42
N GLY A 117 8.31 2.25 2.83
CA GLY A 117 9.31 1.50 3.58
C GLY A 117 8.64 0.38 4.40
N ALA A 118 8.99 0.24 5.67
CA ALA A 118 8.25 -0.54 6.66
C ALA A 118 7.54 0.39 7.67
N GLY A 119 6.97 1.50 7.17
CA GLY A 119 6.50 2.63 7.94
C GLY A 119 7.61 3.62 8.27
N ILE A 120 7.25 4.88 8.44
CA ILE A 120 8.14 6.00 8.73
C ILE A 120 7.75 6.61 10.08
N THR A 121 8.71 6.71 11.02
CA THR A 121 8.47 7.35 12.31
C THR A 121 8.56 8.87 12.22
N LYS A 122 7.91 9.58 13.14
CA LYS A 122 8.08 11.03 13.33
C LYS A 122 9.56 11.40 13.48
N ALA A 123 10.30 10.60 14.23
CA ALA A 123 11.75 10.83 14.41
C ALA A 123 12.50 10.78 13.08
N GLN A 124 12.20 9.82 12.21
CA GLN A 124 12.78 9.73 10.86
C GLN A 124 12.37 10.91 9.98
N VAL A 125 11.10 11.35 10.04
CA VAL A 125 10.65 12.53 9.29
C VAL A 125 11.48 13.75 9.66
N ILE A 126 11.72 13.97 10.95
CA ILE A 126 12.50 15.12 11.45
C ILE A 126 13.98 14.95 11.10
N ALA A 127 14.58 13.80 11.43
CA ALA A 127 16.03 13.58 11.27
C ALA A 127 16.47 13.64 9.80
N GLN A 128 15.62 13.18 8.87
CA GLN A 128 15.92 13.17 7.43
C GLN A 128 15.32 14.39 6.70
N ASN A 129 14.72 15.34 7.43
CA ASN A 129 14.04 16.51 6.86
C ASN A 129 13.08 16.14 5.71
N LEU A 130 12.28 15.08 5.90
CA LEU A 130 11.36 14.63 4.87
C LEU A 130 10.22 15.65 4.67
N PRO A 131 9.75 15.86 3.43
CA PRO A 131 8.64 16.78 3.12
C PRO A 131 7.28 16.17 3.50
N LEU A 132 7.17 15.69 4.74
CA LEU A 132 5.99 15.05 5.32
C LEU A 132 5.64 15.75 6.65
N PRO A 133 4.38 15.69 7.09
CA PRO A 133 4.00 16.12 8.44
C PRO A 133 4.82 15.40 9.52
N GLN A 134 5.15 16.11 10.60
CA GLN A 134 5.94 15.56 11.70
C GLN A 134 5.09 14.65 12.60
N GLN A 135 4.73 13.50 12.08
CA GLN A 135 3.95 12.45 12.75
C GLN A 135 4.42 11.06 12.32
N ASP A 136 3.91 10.02 12.99
CA ASP A 136 4.17 8.65 12.62
C ASP A 136 3.29 8.22 11.44
N PHE A 137 3.90 7.51 10.50
CA PHE A 137 3.26 6.83 9.36
C PHE A 137 3.53 5.33 9.46
N LEU A 138 3.18 4.73 10.59
CA LEU A 138 3.39 3.31 10.86
C LEU A 138 2.11 2.53 10.57
N PRO A 139 2.19 1.33 9.93
CA PRO A 139 1.05 0.43 9.83
C PRO A 139 0.57 -0.01 11.20
N GLU A 140 -0.74 0.12 11.48
CA GLU A 140 -1.34 -0.20 12.77
C GLU A 140 -2.17 -1.48 12.70
N THR A 141 -3.09 -1.60 11.72
CA THR A 141 -3.92 -2.79 11.58
C THR A 141 -3.13 -3.95 10.96
N MET A 142 -3.66 -5.17 11.09
CA MET A 142 -3.00 -6.33 10.53
C MET A 142 -2.98 -6.28 9.00
N GLU A 143 -4.06 -5.81 8.39
CA GLU A 143 -4.13 -5.61 6.94
C GLU A 143 -3.14 -4.56 6.44
N GLU A 144 -2.98 -3.43 7.16
CA GLU A 144 -1.96 -2.41 6.85
C GLU A 144 -0.55 -3.03 6.88
N LYS A 145 -0.25 -3.88 7.87
CA LYS A 145 1.04 -4.57 8.01
C LYS A 145 1.27 -5.58 6.89
N VAL A 146 0.25 -6.38 6.56
CA VAL A 146 0.33 -7.38 5.48
C VAL A 146 0.60 -6.72 4.14
N ILE A 147 -0.14 -5.65 3.78
CA ILE A 147 0.07 -4.93 2.53
C ILE A 147 1.45 -4.26 2.51
N CYS A 148 1.85 -3.60 3.60
CA CYS A 148 3.16 -2.97 3.72
C CYS A 148 4.30 -4.00 3.60
N TYR A 149 4.17 -5.19 4.18
CA TYR A 149 5.11 -6.30 4.05
C TYR A 149 5.16 -6.82 2.61
N ALA A 150 4.01 -7.13 2.01
CA ALA A 150 3.91 -7.66 0.65
C ALA A 150 4.53 -6.73 -0.40
N ASP A 151 4.34 -5.41 -0.27
CA ASP A 151 4.91 -4.41 -1.18
C ASP A 151 6.45 -4.46 -1.24
N LYS A 152 7.14 -4.87 -0.16
CA LYS A 152 8.62 -4.90 -0.16
C LYS A 152 9.20 -5.90 -1.14
N PHE A 153 8.44 -6.89 -1.55
CA PHE A 153 8.89 -7.92 -2.49
C PHE A 153 8.84 -7.50 -3.96
N PHE A 154 8.15 -6.40 -4.27
CA PHE A 154 7.93 -5.99 -5.67
C PHE A 154 8.59 -4.63 -5.96
N SER A 155 9.01 -4.47 -7.22
CA SER A 155 9.65 -3.24 -7.70
C SER A 155 8.90 -2.71 -8.90
N LYS A 156 8.55 -1.43 -8.90
CA LYS A 156 7.96 -0.73 -10.05
C LYS A 156 8.90 -0.63 -11.26
N MET A 157 10.20 -0.82 -11.06
CA MET A 157 11.21 -0.83 -12.14
C MET A 157 11.49 -2.23 -12.70
N HIS A 158 11.02 -3.29 -12.03
CA HIS A 158 11.24 -4.68 -12.38
C HIS A 158 9.97 -5.47 -12.05
N LEU A 159 8.96 -5.34 -12.92
CA LEU A 159 7.63 -5.91 -12.72
C LEU A 159 7.57 -7.43 -12.87
N ASP A 160 8.59 -8.00 -13.50
CA ASP A 160 8.68 -9.41 -13.91
C ASP A 160 9.18 -10.35 -12.81
N ARG A 161 9.55 -9.82 -11.63
CA ARG A 161 10.16 -10.63 -10.56
C ARG A 161 9.79 -10.18 -9.15
N GLU A 162 9.67 -11.17 -8.29
CA GLU A 162 9.57 -11.03 -6.85
C GLU A 162 10.99 -11.07 -6.23
N LYS A 163 11.25 -10.19 -5.26
CA LYS A 163 12.49 -10.18 -4.47
C LYS A 163 12.48 -11.32 -3.45
N THR A 164 13.68 -11.80 -3.09
CA THR A 164 13.84 -12.62 -1.90
C THR A 164 13.73 -11.76 -0.63
N ILE A 165 13.60 -12.41 0.55
CA ILE A 165 13.59 -11.75 1.86
C ILE A 165 14.85 -10.90 2.04
N GLU A 166 16.04 -11.46 1.72
CA GLU A 166 17.31 -10.74 1.84
C GLU A 166 17.38 -9.52 0.92
N GLN A 167 16.81 -9.61 -0.27
CA GLN A 167 16.74 -8.47 -1.21
C GLN A 167 15.77 -7.39 -0.72
N ALA A 168 14.67 -7.77 -0.09
CA ALA A 168 13.72 -6.85 0.54
C ALA A 168 14.37 -6.13 1.72
N GLU A 169 15.03 -6.87 2.64
CA GLU A 169 15.80 -6.31 3.76
C GLU A 169 16.89 -5.35 3.30
N LYS A 170 17.69 -5.74 2.30
CA LYS A 170 18.72 -4.88 1.70
C LYS A 170 18.14 -3.60 1.11
N SER A 171 16.93 -3.65 0.58
CA SER A 171 16.24 -2.45 0.08
C SER A 171 15.80 -1.53 1.21
N LEU A 172 15.36 -2.10 2.34
CA LEU A 172 14.93 -1.36 3.53
C LEU A 172 16.11 -0.76 4.31
N SER A 173 17.25 -1.45 4.41
CA SER A 173 18.43 -1.00 5.17
C SER A 173 18.98 0.34 4.71
N LYS A 174 18.71 0.74 3.48
CA LYS A 174 19.05 2.07 2.94
C LYS A 174 18.39 3.24 3.71
N PHE A 175 17.29 2.95 4.42
CA PHE A 175 16.51 3.93 5.19
C PHE A 175 16.66 3.78 6.70
N GLY A 176 17.61 2.95 7.15
CA GLY A 176 17.90 2.67 8.56
C GLY A 176 17.39 1.33 9.05
N ASP A 177 17.86 0.92 10.23
CA ASP A 177 17.65 -0.43 10.76
C ASP A 177 16.23 -0.67 11.31
N GLU A 178 15.54 0.37 11.78
CA GLU A 178 14.20 0.24 12.36
C GLU A 178 13.20 -0.41 11.41
N GLY A 179 13.27 -0.03 10.11
CA GLY A 179 12.42 -0.62 9.07
C GLY A 179 12.72 -2.10 8.83
N VAL A 180 13.99 -2.48 8.88
CA VAL A 180 14.42 -3.88 8.75
C VAL A 180 13.93 -4.70 9.94
N LEU A 181 14.04 -4.18 11.16
CA LEU A 181 13.57 -4.87 12.37
C LEU A 181 12.06 -5.12 12.30
N ARG A 182 11.26 -4.11 11.94
CA ARG A 182 9.81 -4.28 11.76
C ARG A 182 9.47 -5.30 10.68
N PHE A 183 10.17 -5.27 9.56
CA PHE A 183 9.97 -6.22 8.46
C PHE A 183 10.24 -7.66 8.92
N ARG A 184 11.31 -7.91 9.68
CA ARG A 184 11.65 -9.22 10.25
C ARG A 184 10.60 -9.72 11.26
N GLU A 185 9.99 -8.83 12.03
CA GLU A 185 8.88 -9.20 12.90
C GLU A 185 7.66 -9.64 12.09
N TRP A 186 7.34 -8.93 11.03
CA TRP A 186 6.23 -9.32 10.15
C TRP A 186 6.52 -10.61 9.39
N GLU A 187 7.75 -10.82 8.96
CA GLU A 187 8.17 -12.06 8.29
C GLU A 187 7.92 -13.30 9.18
N LYS A 188 8.20 -13.23 10.48
CA LYS A 188 7.88 -14.29 11.44
C LYS A 188 6.38 -14.56 11.58
N CYS A 189 5.55 -13.57 11.28
CA CYS A 189 4.10 -13.68 11.38
C CYS A 189 3.43 -14.13 10.07
N PHE A 190 4.07 -13.88 8.92
CA PHE A 190 3.45 -14.01 7.60
C PHE A 190 4.12 -15.04 6.68
N SER A 191 5.25 -15.63 7.08
CA SER A 191 5.99 -16.67 6.31
C SER A 191 5.37 -18.07 6.41
#